data_1ef71d726ab3096a051a548af4476e9f
#
_entry.id   1ef71d726ab3096a051a548af4476e9f
#
_cell.length_a   1.000
_cell.length_b   1.000
_cell.length_c   1.000
_cell.angle_alpha   90.00
_cell.angle_beta   90.00
_cell.angle_gamma   90.00
#
_symmetry.space_group_name_H-M   'P 1'
#
loop_
_entity.id
_entity.type
_entity.pdbx_description
1 polymer ?
#
loop_
_entity_poly.entity_id
_entity_poly.type
_entity_poly.pdbx_seq_one_letter_code
_entity_poly.pdbx_strand_id
1 'polypeptide(L)'
;DLYRDYANRPSMLYYAQHMTEDLGGAKIYIKREDLNHTGAHKINNVLGQILLAKRMGKKRIIAETGAGQHGVATATVCALMGLECCVYMGREDTERQSLNVYRMELLGAKVVPVESGTATLKDAINEAMRDWCTNIETTFYCIGSVMGPHPYPEMVRDFQKIIGEEIKRQMMEKEGITEEMKACDQ
;
A
#
# COMPACT_ATOMS: atom_id res chain seq x y z
N ASP A 1 -4.51 15.13 -7.23
CA ASP A 1 -5.19 14.62 -8.40
C ASP A 1 -5.09 13.11 -8.54
N LEU A 2 -3.90 12.46 -8.46
CA LEU A 2 -3.78 11.00 -8.59
C LEU A 2 -4.57 10.20 -7.54
N TYR A 3 -4.74 10.68 -6.34
CA TYR A 3 -5.58 10.01 -5.35
C TYR A 3 -7.03 9.94 -5.81
N ARG A 4 -7.56 11.03 -6.39
CA ARG A 4 -8.92 11.09 -6.91
C ARG A 4 -9.04 10.37 -8.24
N ASP A 5 -8.19 10.73 -9.20
CA ASP A 5 -8.39 10.39 -10.61
C ASP A 5 -7.86 8.99 -10.97
N TYR A 6 -6.94 8.44 -10.17
CA TYR A 6 -6.32 7.14 -10.40
C TYR A 6 -6.56 6.13 -9.28
N ALA A 7 -6.41 6.53 -8.02
CA ALA A 7 -6.60 5.62 -6.89
C ALA A 7 -8.06 5.43 -6.47
N ASN A 8 -8.99 6.22 -7.01
CA ASN A 8 -10.42 6.18 -6.71
C ASN A 8 -10.73 6.63 -5.26
N ARG A 9 -10.07 7.70 -4.79
CA ARG A 9 -10.36 8.27 -3.48
C ARG A 9 -11.32 9.47 -3.57
N PRO A 10 -12.09 9.77 -2.49
CA PRO A 10 -12.13 9.07 -1.21
C PRO A 10 -12.77 7.69 -1.30
N SER A 11 -12.21 6.70 -0.59
CA SER A 11 -12.86 5.40 -0.47
C SER A 11 -14.12 5.48 0.39
N MET A 12 -15.07 4.61 0.13
CA MET A 12 -16.37 4.63 0.81
C MET A 12 -16.28 4.10 2.23
N LEU A 13 -17.10 4.67 3.12
CA LEU A 13 -17.39 4.13 4.43
C LEU A 13 -18.77 3.48 4.39
N TYR A 14 -18.83 2.16 4.50
CA TYR A 14 -20.04 1.36 4.41
C TYR A 14 -20.54 0.97 5.80
N TYR A 15 -21.82 1.25 6.10
CA TYR A 15 -22.47 0.76 7.30
C TYR A 15 -22.92 -0.69 7.11
N ALA A 16 -22.34 -1.60 7.88
CA ALA A 16 -22.64 -3.03 7.84
C ALA A 16 -23.84 -3.33 8.74
N GLN A 17 -25.04 -2.99 8.26
CA GLN A 17 -26.28 -3.06 9.03
C GLN A 17 -26.54 -4.47 9.60
N HIS A 18 -26.59 -5.49 8.76
CA HIS A 18 -26.88 -6.86 9.18
C HIS A 18 -25.87 -7.37 10.22
N MET A 19 -24.58 -7.08 10.01
CA MET A 19 -23.54 -7.47 10.97
C MET A 19 -23.69 -6.73 12.30
N THR A 20 -24.11 -5.48 12.27
CA THR A 20 -24.40 -4.69 13.47
C THR A 20 -25.60 -5.26 14.24
N GLU A 21 -26.65 -5.61 13.54
CA GLU A 21 -27.87 -6.19 14.12
C GLU A 21 -27.60 -7.59 14.70
N ASP A 22 -26.92 -8.45 13.95
CA ASP A 22 -26.60 -9.82 14.39
C ASP A 22 -25.72 -9.88 15.63
N LEU A 23 -24.77 -8.95 15.75
CA LEU A 23 -23.86 -8.88 16.90
C LEU A 23 -24.43 -8.10 18.09
N GLY A 24 -25.47 -7.28 17.89
CA GLY A 24 -26.21 -6.59 18.96
C GLY A 24 -25.37 -5.62 19.79
N GLY A 25 -24.33 -5.02 19.19
CA GLY A 25 -23.39 -4.12 19.90
C GLY A 25 -23.23 -2.77 19.22
N ALA A 26 -21.98 -2.31 19.13
CA ALA A 26 -21.65 -1.05 18.47
C ALA A 26 -21.92 -1.11 16.96
N LYS A 27 -22.25 0.02 16.37
CA LYS A 27 -22.38 0.15 14.92
C LYS A 27 -21.07 -0.21 14.22
N ILE A 28 -21.14 -1.09 13.21
CA ILE A 28 -19.98 -1.56 12.47
C ILE A 28 -19.90 -0.85 11.12
N TYR A 29 -18.77 -0.21 10.87
CA TYR A 29 -18.46 0.44 9.62
C TYR A 29 -17.26 -0.19 8.95
N ILE A 30 -17.32 -0.37 7.64
CA ILE A 30 -16.24 -0.92 6.82
C ILE A 30 -15.70 0.18 5.90
N LYS A 31 -14.41 0.51 6.07
CA LYS A 31 -13.70 1.40 5.16
C LYS A 31 -13.26 0.60 3.95
N ARG A 32 -13.86 0.89 2.79
CA ARG A 32 -13.78 0.08 1.57
C ARG A 32 -12.52 0.39 0.74
N GLU A 33 -11.34 0.13 1.33
CA GLU A 33 -10.06 0.25 0.60
C GLU A 33 -9.89 -0.83 -0.51
N ASP A 34 -10.69 -1.87 -0.49
CA ASP A 34 -10.81 -2.89 -1.53
C ASP A 34 -11.39 -2.34 -2.85
N LEU A 35 -12.09 -1.21 -2.81
CA LEU A 35 -12.63 -0.52 -3.99
C LEU A 35 -11.64 0.46 -4.62
N ASN A 36 -10.49 0.67 -4.01
CA ASN A 36 -9.42 1.45 -4.61
C ASN A 36 -8.81 0.72 -5.81
N HIS A 37 -8.18 1.46 -6.70
CA HIS A 37 -7.41 0.86 -7.78
C HIS A 37 -6.36 -0.11 -7.23
N THR A 38 -6.17 -1.25 -7.86
CA THR A 38 -5.42 -2.44 -7.43
C THR A 38 -6.10 -3.31 -6.37
N GLY A 39 -7.23 -2.90 -5.79
CA GLY A 39 -8.03 -3.71 -4.87
C GLY A 39 -7.54 -3.71 -3.42
N ALA A 40 -6.73 -2.73 -3.00
CA ALA A 40 -6.22 -2.62 -1.64
C ALA A 40 -5.72 -1.21 -1.29
N HIS A 41 -5.46 -0.99 0.00
CA HIS A 41 -4.94 0.26 0.53
C HIS A 41 -3.50 0.62 0.08
N LYS A 42 -2.75 -0.33 -0.44
CA LYS A 42 -1.32 -0.16 -0.78
C LYS A 42 -1.06 0.93 -1.82
N ILE A 43 -2.03 1.17 -2.71
CA ILE A 43 -1.92 2.20 -3.75
C ILE A 43 -1.64 3.60 -3.18
N ASN A 44 -2.16 3.92 -1.99
CA ASN A 44 -1.98 5.22 -1.35
C ASN A 44 -0.50 5.53 -1.08
N ASN A 45 0.16 4.60 -0.40
CA ASN A 45 1.58 4.69 -0.06
C ASN A 45 2.45 4.68 -1.32
N VAL A 46 2.17 3.76 -2.23
CA VAL A 46 2.96 3.55 -3.44
C VAL A 46 2.94 4.77 -4.35
N LEU A 47 1.78 5.40 -4.57
CA LEU A 47 1.68 6.64 -5.35
C LEU A 47 2.59 7.74 -4.78
N GLY A 48 2.55 7.94 -3.46
CA GLY A 48 3.39 8.94 -2.80
C GLY A 48 4.88 8.66 -2.96
N GLN A 49 5.30 7.44 -2.68
CA GLN A 49 6.71 7.04 -2.77
C GLN A 49 7.26 7.10 -4.21
N ILE A 50 6.50 6.63 -5.20
CA ILE A 50 6.97 6.62 -6.60
C ILE A 50 7.00 8.03 -7.18
N LEU A 51 6.08 8.91 -6.81
CA LEU A 51 6.17 10.33 -7.17
C LEU A 51 7.42 10.98 -6.58
N LEU A 52 7.76 10.67 -5.32
CA LEU A 52 8.99 11.13 -4.69
C LEU A 52 10.22 10.59 -5.42
N ALA A 53 10.27 9.30 -5.71
CA ALA A 53 11.36 8.67 -6.47
C ALA A 53 11.57 9.34 -7.83
N LYS A 54 10.49 9.63 -8.55
CA LYS A 54 10.53 10.33 -9.84
C LYS A 54 11.11 11.76 -9.70
N ARG A 55 10.71 12.49 -8.66
CA ARG A 55 11.28 13.83 -8.35
C ARG A 55 12.78 13.76 -8.00
N MET A 56 13.20 12.67 -7.36
CA MET A 56 14.62 12.40 -7.07
C MET A 56 15.42 11.95 -8.32
N GLY A 57 14.79 11.81 -9.48
CA GLY A 57 15.43 11.36 -10.70
C GLY A 57 15.75 9.86 -10.75
N LYS A 58 15.18 9.07 -9.82
CA LYS A 58 15.35 7.62 -9.81
C LYS A 58 14.64 7.00 -11.01
N LYS A 59 15.26 5.97 -11.58
CA LYS A 59 14.75 5.30 -12.80
C LYS A 59 14.25 3.89 -12.55
N ARG A 60 14.69 3.30 -11.46
CA ARG A 60 14.37 1.94 -11.05
C ARG A 60 13.74 1.95 -9.67
N ILE A 61 12.65 1.22 -9.53
CA ILE A 61 11.94 1.01 -8.27
C ILE A 61 12.07 -0.45 -7.87
N ILE A 62 12.39 -0.69 -6.61
CA ILE A 62 12.32 -2.03 -6.04
C ILE A 62 11.33 -2.05 -4.89
N ALA A 63 10.72 -3.20 -4.68
CA ALA A 63 9.80 -3.44 -3.56
C ALA A 63 9.92 -4.87 -3.07
N GLU A 64 9.56 -5.10 -1.83
CA GLU A 64 9.27 -6.42 -1.28
C GLU A 64 7.76 -6.68 -1.30
N THR A 65 7.37 -7.95 -1.31
CA THR A 65 5.97 -8.32 -1.12
C THR A 65 5.85 -9.73 -0.54
N GLY A 66 4.82 -9.97 0.29
CA GLY A 66 4.42 -11.28 0.76
C GLY A 66 3.16 -11.74 0.04
N ALA A 67 1.98 -11.28 0.46
CA ALA A 67 0.71 -11.59 -0.19
C ALA A 67 0.54 -11.02 -1.63
N GLY A 68 1.49 -10.22 -2.11
CA GLY A 68 1.50 -9.68 -3.47
C GLY A 68 0.83 -8.32 -3.65
N GLN A 69 0.03 -7.84 -2.70
CA GLN A 69 -0.73 -6.59 -2.86
C GLN A 69 0.18 -5.36 -3.01
N HIS A 70 1.25 -5.28 -2.23
CA HIS A 70 2.22 -4.18 -2.35
C HIS A 70 2.98 -4.25 -3.67
N GLY A 71 3.41 -5.44 -4.07
CA GLY A 71 4.07 -5.66 -5.37
C GLY A 71 3.19 -5.27 -6.55
N VAL A 72 1.92 -5.68 -6.57
CA VAL A 72 0.96 -5.29 -7.62
C VAL A 72 0.76 -3.78 -7.67
N ALA A 73 0.59 -3.12 -6.51
CA ALA A 73 0.45 -1.67 -6.47
C ALA A 73 1.72 -0.97 -7.01
N THR A 74 2.91 -1.44 -6.61
CA THR A 74 4.19 -0.90 -7.09
C THR A 74 4.35 -1.08 -8.59
N ALA A 75 4.09 -2.28 -9.12
CA ALA A 75 4.14 -2.55 -10.55
C ALA A 75 3.16 -1.65 -11.33
N THR A 76 1.94 -1.47 -10.81
CA THR A 76 0.91 -0.63 -11.43
C THR A 76 1.36 0.83 -11.55
N VAL A 77 1.89 1.41 -10.47
CA VAL A 77 2.32 2.82 -10.49
C VAL A 77 3.61 3.00 -11.27
N CYS A 78 4.52 2.02 -11.26
CA CYS A 78 5.71 2.04 -12.11
C CYS A 78 5.33 2.03 -13.60
N ALA A 79 4.38 1.20 -14.01
CA ALA A 79 3.85 1.18 -15.37
C ALA A 79 3.25 2.54 -15.76
N LEU A 80 2.43 3.14 -14.87
CA LEU A 80 1.86 4.48 -15.07
C LEU A 80 2.94 5.55 -15.28
N MET A 81 4.04 5.47 -14.52
CA MET A 81 5.09 6.50 -14.50
C MET A 81 6.24 6.24 -15.49
N GLY A 82 6.24 5.09 -16.17
CA GLY A 82 7.32 4.67 -17.10
C GLY A 82 8.63 4.38 -16.38
N LEU A 83 8.59 3.75 -15.21
CA LEU A 83 9.76 3.40 -14.40
C LEU A 83 9.98 1.89 -14.40
N GLU A 84 11.25 1.47 -14.36
CA GLU A 84 11.61 0.07 -14.17
C GLU A 84 11.17 -0.42 -12.80
N CYS A 85 10.58 -1.62 -12.74
CA CYS A 85 10.08 -2.22 -11.51
C CYS A 85 10.66 -3.61 -11.28
N CYS A 86 11.19 -3.83 -10.07
CA CYS A 86 11.65 -5.15 -9.63
C CYS A 86 11.03 -5.45 -8.25
N VAL A 87 10.36 -6.59 -8.12
CA VAL A 87 9.67 -6.99 -6.90
C VAL A 87 10.29 -8.27 -6.36
N TYR A 88 10.77 -8.21 -5.12
CA TYR A 88 11.28 -9.36 -4.38
C TYR A 88 10.13 -10.03 -3.62
N MET A 89 10.01 -11.34 -3.79
CA MET A 89 8.94 -12.12 -3.17
C MET A 89 9.48 -13.48 -2.74
N GLY A 90 9.13 -13.93 -1.54
CA GLY A 90 9.53 -15.26 -1.09
C GLY A 90 9.05 -16.36 -2.04
N ARG A 91 9.88 -17.39 -2.27
CA ARG A 91 9.54 -18.49 -3.19
C ARG A 91 8.19 -19.13 -2.86
N GLU A 92 7.96 -19.44 -1.59
CA GLU A 92 6.66 -19.99 -1.18
C GLU A 92 5.49 -19.06 -1.45
N ASP A 93 5.69 -17.76 -1.24
CA ASP A 93 4.66 -16.75 -1.50
C ASP A 93 4.40 -16.61 -3.00
N THR A 94 5.41 -16.75 -3.88
CA THR A 94 5.21 -16.72 -5.34
C THR A 94 4.31 -17.85 -5.82
N GLU A 95 4.40 -19.01 -5.22
CA GLU A 95 3.56 -20.16 -5.56
C GLU A 95 2.12 -19.98 -5.04
N ARG A 96 1.99 -19.56 -3.78
CA ARG A 96 0.68 -19.32 -3.15
C ARG A 96 -0.10 -18.18 -3.82
N GLN A 97 0.59 -17.17 -4.30
CA GLN A 97 0.04 -15.93 -4.84
C GLN A 97 0.34 -15.77 -6.34
N SER A 98 0.33 -16.87 -7.08
CA SER A 98 0.68 -16.91 -8.51
C SER A 98 -0.12 -15.93 -9.36
N LEU A 99 -1.39 -15.65 -9.03
CA LEU A 99 -2.21 -14.65 -9.71
C LEU A 99 -1.63 -13.23 -9.55
N ASN A 100 -1.13 -12.89 -8.36
CA ASN A 100 -0.50 -11.58 -8.15
C ASN A 100 0.86 -11.50 -8.84
N VAL A 101 1.61 -12.60 -8.91
CA VAL A 101 2.85 -12.67 -9.71
C VAL A 101 2.54 -12.39 -11.18
N TYR A 102 1.57 -13.08 -11.75
CA TYR A 102 1.12 -12.85 -13.12
C TYR A 102 0.70 -11.38 -13.38
N ARG A 103 -0.05 -10.78 -12.45
CA ARG A 103 -0.45 -9.36 -12.56
C ARG A 103 0.76 -8.42 -12.58
N MET A 104 1.76 -8.65 -11.74
CA MET A 104 2.99 -7.85 -11.70
C MET A 104 3.77 -7.98 -13.02
N GLU A 105 3.94 -9.19 -13.54
CA GLU A 105 4.63 -9.46 -14.79
C GLU A 105 3.89 -8.86 -15.99
N LEU A 106 2.57 -8.95 -16.02
CA LEU A 106 1.74 -8.32 -17.06
C LEU A 106 1.92 -6.80 -17.11
N LEU A 107 2.16 -6.17 -15.95
CA LEU A 107 2.46 -4.75 -15.83
C LEU A 107 3.93 -4.40 -16.16
N GLY A 108 4.74 -5.36 -16.54
CA GLY A 108 6.13 -5.18 -16.92
C GLY A 108 7.12 -5.21 -15.76
N ALA A 109 6.70 -5.58 -14.55
CA ALA A 109 7.59 -5.73 -13.41
C ALA A 109 8.35 -7.07 -13.49
N LYS A 110 9.60 -7.07 -13.07
CA LYS A 110 10.38 -8.29 -12.84
C LYS A 110 10.11 -8.80 -11.43
N VAL A 111 9.55 -10.00 -11.29
CA VAL A 111 9.40 -10.66 -9.99
C VAL A 111 10.61 -11.57 -9.76
N VAL A 112 11.27 -11.40 -8.60
CA VAL A 112 12.46 -12.17 -8.20
C VAL A 112 12.08 -13.05 -7.02
N PRO A 113 11.96 -14.37 -7.21
CA PRO A 113 11.76 -15.31 -6.12
C PRO A 113 13.00 -15.36 -5.21
N VAL A 114 12.77 -15.26 -3.89
CA VAL A 114 13.82 -15.35 -2.89
C VAL A 114 13.75 -16.71 -2.21
N GLU A 115 14.84 -17.47 -2.31
CA GLU A 115 14.95 -18.84 -1.81
C GLU A 115 15.69 -18.93 -0.47
N SER A 116 16.34 -17.83 -0.02
CA SER A 116 17.10 -17.79 1.22
C SER A 116 16.19 -17.81 2.46
N GLY A 117 16.73 -18.32 3.58
CA GLY A 117 16.05 -18.33 4.85
C GLY A 117 14.79 -19.19 4.86
N THR A 118 13.65 -18.60 5.24
CA THR A 118 12.34 -19.24 5.22
C THR A 118 11.59 -19.04 3.90
N ALA A 119 12.23 -18.39 2.92
CA ALA A 119 11.65 -18.06 1.62
C ALA A 119 10.31 -17.28 1.71
N THR A 120 10.20 -16.39 2.70
CA THR A 120 9.01 -15.57 2.97
C THR A 120 9.30 -14.07 2.93
N LEU A 121 8.33 -13.25 3.32
CA LEU A 121 8.41 -11.78 3.31
C LEU A 121 9.69 -11.22 3.97
N LYS A 122 10.14 -11.78 5.09
CA LYS A 122 11.37 -11.33 5.78
C LYS A 122 12.60 -11.43 4.87
N ASP A 123 12.71 -12.52 4.14
CA ASP A 123 13.84 -12.77 3.25
C ASP A 123 13.76 -11.89 1.99
N ALA A 124 12.54 -11.66 1.50
CA ALA A 124 12.28 -10.70 0.43
C ALA A 124 12.70 -9.26 0.81
N ILE A 125 12.42 -8.83 2.05
CA ILE A 125 12.88 -7.54 2.58
C ILE A 125 14.40 -7.46 2.59
N ASN A 126 15.08 -8.52 3.07
CA ASN A 126 16.54 -8.56 3.14
C ASN A 126 17.18 -8.44 1.75
N GLU A 127 16.65 -9.15 0.76
CA GLU A 127 17.16 -9.06 -0.62
C GLU A 127 16.89 -7.68 -1.26
N ALA A 128 15.69 -7.13 -1.06
CA ALA A 128 15.38 -5.78 -1.52
C ALA A 128 16.34 -4.75 -0.92
N MET A 129 16.66 -4.84 0.38
CA MET A 129 17.61 -3.95 1.03
C MET A 129 19.04 -4.12 0.50
N ARG A 130 19.50 -5.35 0.21
CA ARG A 130 20.82 -5.58 -0.39
C ARG A 130 20.93 -4.94 -1.76
N ASP A 131 19.93 -5.15 -2.61
CA ASP A 131 19.87 -4.53 -3.93
C ASP A 131 19.87 -3.00 -3.82
N TRP A 132 19.03 -2.45 -2.94
CA TRP A 132 18.95 -1.01 -2.73
C TRP A 132 20.30 -0.40 -2.30
N CYS A 133 20.96 -0.98 -1.31
CA CYS A 133 22.27 -0.50 -0.85
C CYS A 133 23.33 -0.56 -1.96
N THR A 134 23.25 -1.57 -2.82
CA THR A 134 24.21 -1.74 -3.93
C THR A 134 23.96 -0.73 -5.06
N ASN A 135 22.71 -0.39 -5.33
CA ASN A 135 22.27 0.40 -6.47
C ASN A 135 21.61 1.73 -6.09
N ILE A 136 21.97 2.30 -4.94
CA ILE A 136 21.26 3.44 -4.34
C ILE A 136 21.19 4.68 -5.25
N GLU A 137 22.18 4.89 -6.10
CA GLU A 137 22.23 6.04 -7.01
C GLU A 137 21.06 6.07 -8.01
N THR A 138 20.68 4.93 -8.54
CA THR A 138 19.65 4.82 -9.59
C THR A 138 18.32 4.27 -9.10
N THR A 139 18.33 3.61 -7.95
CA THR A 139 17.24 2.79 -7.43
C THR A 139 16.59 3.42 -6.20
N PHE A 140 15.28 3.37 -6.15
CA PHE A 140 14.47 3.74 -4.98
C PHE A 140 13.81 2.49 -4.40
N TYR A 141 13.90 2.32 -3.09
CA TYR A 141 13.19 1.27 -2.38
C TYR A 141 11.81 1.75 -1.96
N CYS A 142 10.77 1.23 -2.62
CA CYS A 142 9.37 1.51 -2.29
C CYS A 142 8.90 0.53 -1.20
N ILE A 143 8.99 0.95 0.06
CA ILE A 143 8.69 0.10 1.21
C ILE A 143 7.17 -0.02 1.47
N GLY A 144 6.71 -1.23 1.79
CA GLY A 144 5.28 -1.52 1.92
C GLY A 144 4.67 -1.31 3.31
N SER A 145 5.49 -1.11 4.33
CA SER A 145 5.06 -1.04 5.74
C SER A 145 5.76 0.07 6.51
N VAL A 146 5.21 0.43 7.68
CA VAL A 146 5.80 1.42 8.59
C VAL A 146 6.99 0.80 9.32
N MET A 147 8.10 0.65 8.59
CA MET A 147 9.32 0.02 9.08
C MET A 147 10.55 0.62 8.38
N GLY A 148 11.73 0.17 8.78
CA GLY A 148 13.00 0.60 8.21
C GLY A 148 13.59 1.84 8.88
N PRO A 149 14.71 2.35 8.34
CA PRO A 149 15.35 3.54 8.88
C PRO A 149 14.57 4.82 8.58
N HIS A 150 14.81 5.86 9.37
CA HIS A 150 14.29 7.18 9.05
C HIS A 150 14.75 7.61 7.63
N PRO A 151 13.86 8.20 6.79
CA PRO A 151 12.49 8.68 7.07
C PRO A 151 11.36 7.71 6.68
N TYR A 152 11.62 6.43 6.40
CA TYR A 152 10.61 5.51 5.87
C TYR A 152 9.36 5.38 6.75
N PRO A 153 9.44 5.20 8.07
CA PRO A 153 8.24 5.08 8.91
C PRO A 153 7.34 6.31 8.82
N GLU A 154 7.94 7.49 8.83
CA GLU A 154 7.23 8.75 8.73
C GLU A 154 6.58 8.93 7.36
N MET A 155 7.30 8.63 6.30
CA MET A 155 6.83 8.72 4.92
C MET A 155 5.64 7.78 4.67
N VAL A 156 5.73 6.52 5.10
CA VAL A 156 4.64 5.54 4.94
C VAL A 156 3.42 5.96 5.76
N ARG A 157 3.61 6.41 7.00
CA ARG A 157 2.54 6.97 7.83
C ARG A 157 1.84 8.11 7.10
N ASP A 158 2.58 9.06 6.57
CA ASP A 158 2.03 10.27 5.96
C ASP A 158 1.25 9.98 4.69
N PHE A 159 1.67 8.99 3.88
CA PHE A 159 0.92 8.58 2.70
C PHE A 159 -0.29 7.70 3.03
N GLN A 160 -0.29 6.98 4.14
CA GLN A 160 -1.41 6.12 4.55
C GLN A 160 -2.43 6.83 5.44
N LYS A 161 -2.08 7.93 6.12
CA LYS A 161 -2.98 8.62 7.06
C LYS A 161 -4.26 9.15 6.42
N ILE A 162 -4.29 9.33 5.09
CA ILE A 162 -5.47 9.73 4.33
C ILE A 162 -6.69 8.85 4.64
N ILE A 163 -6.47 7.57 4.93
CA ILE A 163 -7.52 6.62 5.32
C ILE A 163 -8.21 7.10 6.60
N GLY A 164 -7.42 7.41 7.63
CA GLY A 164 -7.95 7.88 8.92
C GLY A 164 -8.60 9.26 8.84
N GLU A 165 -8.02 10.17 8.06
CA GLU A 165 -8.58 11.50 7.81
C GLU A 165 -9.96 11.41 7.13
N GLU A 166 -10.11 10.53 6.16
CA GLU A 166 -11.39 10.27 5.50
C GLU A 166 -12.40 9.60 6.44
N ILE A 167 -11.97 8.58 7.22
CA ILE A 167 -12.84 7.93 8.21
C ILE A 167 -13.41 8.96 9.17
N LYS A 168 -12.54 9.80 9.73
CA LYS A 168 -12.96 10.86 10.68
C LYS A 168 -14.04 11.74 10.07
N ARG A 169 -13.83 12.26 8.86
CA ARG A 169 -14.80 13.12 8.18
C ARG A 169 -16.10 12.37 7.87
N GLN A 170 -15.99 11.18 7.27
CA GLN A 170 -17.16 10.38 6.86
C GLN A 170 -18.00 9.90 8.05
N MET A 171 -17.36 9.61 9.20
CA MET A 171 -18.10 9.28 10.43
C MET A 171 -18.86 10.49 10.96
N MET A 172 -18.24 11.68 10.94
CA MET A 172 -18.93 12.91 11.34
C MET A 172 -20.15 13.18 10.45
N GLU A 173 -20.02 13.03 9.14
CA GLU A 173 -21.10 13.20 8.18
C GLU A 173 -22.25 12.18 8.38
N LYS A 174 -21.91 10.92 8.63
CA LYS A 174 -22.90 9.83 8.75
C LYS A 174 -23.61 9.79 10.09
N GLU A 175 -22.92 10.10 11.17
CA GLU A 175 -23.47 10.05 12.55
C GLU A 175 -23.89 11.43 13.07
N GLY A 176 -23.73 12.49 12.29
CA GLY A 176 -24.07 13.85 12.72
C GLY A 176 -23.21 14.37 13.87
N ILE A 177 -22.00 13.81 14.04
CA ILE A 177 -21.08 14.20 15.13
C ILE A 177 -20.37 15.49 14.74
N THR A 178 -20.55 16.54 15.55
CA THR A 178 -19.82 17.81 15.37
C THR A 178 -18.50 17.82 16.13
N GLU A 179 -17.59 18.76 15.81
CA GLU A 179 -16.33 18.89 16.54
C GLU A 179 -16.54 19.29 18.00
N GLU A 180 -17.61 20.01 18.29
CA GLU A 180 -18.00 20.39 19.66
C GLU A 180 -18.38 19.18 20.52
N MET A 181 -19.02 18.16 19.93
CA MET A 181 -19.39 16.93 20.65
C MET A 181 -18.17 16.11 21.08
N LYS A 182 -17.02 16.24 20.42
CA LYS A 182 -15.76 15.56 20.80
C LYS A 182 -15.10 16.17 22.02
N ALA A 183 -15.34 17.45 22.29
CA ALA A 183 -14.76 18.14 23.43
C ALA A 183 -15.42 17.75 24.76
N CYS A 184 -16.57 17.07 24.71
CA CYS A 184 -17.30 16.63 25.90
C CYS A 184 -16.89 15.24 26.41
N ASP A 185 -16.13 14.47 25.63
CA ASP A 185 -15.71 13.08 25.97
C ASP A 185 -14.23 12.98 26.39
N GLN A 186 -13.57 14.10 26.68
CA GLN A 186 -12.23 14.20 27.29
C GLN A 186 -12.38 14.67 28.73
#